data_aa706a34dc886de30e180f44b17cb53d
#
_entry.id   aa706a34dc886de30e180f44b17cb53d
#
_cell.length_a   1.000
_cell.length_b   1.000
_cell.length_c   1.000
_cell.angle_alpha   90.00
_cell.angle_beta   90.00
_cell.angle_gamma   90.00
#
_symmetry.space_group_name_H-M   'P 1'
#
loop_
_entity.id
_entity.type
_entity.pdbx_description
1 polymer ?
#
loop_
_entity_poly.entity_id
_entity_poly.type
_entity_poly.pdbx_seq_one_letter_code
_entity_poly.pdbx_strand_id
1 'polypeptide(L)'
;MYILHLISSLIPKKQFGIYRDDFLGAVRLTGRLIEQLNKKLHKLFNDIGFKITIESNIKLVNFLDVTLDLTNESFKPYRKNEEAVPVYINIGSNHPPNTKKDLPKMIGKRVSDLSSSHEVFEREKDIYNQALANAGYKDKIQYFDPNI
;
A
#
# COMPACT_ATOMS: atom_id res chain seq x y z
N MET A 1 3.90 11.50 18.33
CA MET A 1 3.14 10.82 19.42
C MET A 1 1.91 11.60 19.88
N TYR A 2 2.02 12.90 20.06
CA TYR A 2 0.92 13.76 20.49
C TYR A 2 -0.29 13.73 19.53
N ILE A 3 -0.06 13.84 18.22
CA ILE A 3 -1.12 13.79 17.17
C ILE A 3 -1.87 12.45 17.22
N LEU A 4 -1.16 11.33 17.36
CA LEU A 4 -1.77 10.00 17.50
C LEU A 4 -2.71 9.92 18.71
N HIS A 5 -2.32 10.54 19.82
CA HIS A 5 -3.16 10.59 21.02
C HIS A 5 -4.43 11.42 20.79
N LEU A 6 -4.33 12.57 20.11
CA LEU A 6 -5.48 13.41 19.79
C LEU A 6 -6.45 12.72 18.84
N ILE A 7 -5.95 12.06 17.78
CA ILE A 7 -6.79 11.34 16.82
C ILE A 7 -7.46 10.13 17.47
N SER A 8 -6.80 9.46 18.41
CA SER A 8 -7.35 8.28 19.09
C SER A 8 -8.61 8.59 19.93
N SER A 9 -8.87 9.86 20.24
CA SER A 9 -10.13 10.29 20.84
C SER A 9 -11.32 10.27 19.88
N LEU A 10 -11.08 10.33 18.56
CA LEU A 10 -12.09 10.35 17.51
C LEU A 10 -12.22 9.02 16.78
N ILE A 11 -11.11 8.33 16.56
CA ILE A 11 -11.03 7.04 15.84
C ILE A 11 -10.20 6.07 16.67
N PRO A 12 -10.68 4.84 16.94
CA PRO A 12 -9.90 3.83 17.66
C PRO A 12 -8.54 3.56 17.00
N LYS A 13 -7.49 3.43 17.80
CA LYS A 13 -6.09 3.23 17.31
C LYS A 13 -5.94 2.07 16.33
N LYS A 14 -6.76 1.03 16.43
CA LYS A 14 -6.74 -0.12 15.52
C LYS A 14 -7.34 0.17 14.13
N GLN A 15 -8.02 1.31 13.97
CA GLN A 15 -8.75 1.68 12.76
C GLN A 15 -8.07 2.78 11.96
N PHE A 16 -6.91 3.25 12.38
CA PHE A 16 -6.15 4.24 11.62
C PHE A 16 -4.64 4.05 11.77
N GLY A 17 -3.91 4.57 10.79
CA GLY A 17 -2.47 4.64 10.78
C GLY A 17 -1.97 5.96 10.20
N ILE A 18 -0.79 6.38 10.63
CA ILE A 18 -0.09 7.55 10.12
C ILE A 18 1.28 7.11 9.64
N TYR A 19 1.63 7.56 8.43
CA TYR A 19 2.98 7.41 7.90
C TYR A 19 3.45 8.76 7.35
N ARG A 20 4.38 9.39 8.05
CA ARG A 20 4.87 10.75 7.75
C ARG A 20 3.69 11.73 7.67
N ASP A 21 3.39 12.20 6.46
CA ASP A 21 2.34 13.19 6.17
C ASP A 21 1.01 12.54 5.76
N ASP A 22 0.99 11.23 5.55
CA ASP A 22 -0.17 10.47 5.12
C ASP A 22 -0.88 9.80 6.29
N PHE A 23 -2.21 9.81 6.23
CA PHE A 23 -3.10 9.22 7.22
C PHE A 23 -4.15 8.36 6.52
N LEU A 24 -4.41 7.20 7.07
CA LEU A 24 -5.49 6.31 6.63
C LEU A 24 -6.33 5.89 7.83
N GLY A 25 -7.64 6.06 7.73
CA GLY A 25 -8.60 5.55 8.71
C GLY A 25 -9.71 4.74 8.06
N ALA A 26 -10.15 3.68 8.73
CA ALA A 26 -11.30 2.87 8.33
C ALA A 26 -12.39 2.96 9.39
N VAL A 27 -13.59 3.38 9.00
CA VAL A 27 -14.73 3.53 9.90
C VAL A 27 -16.00 2.97 9.27
N ARG A 28 -16.89 2.48 10.10
CA ARG A 28 -18.25 2.05 9.70
C ARG A 28 -19.25 3.07 10.22
N LEU A 29 -19.46 4.13 9.45
CA LEU A 29 -20.34 5.24 9.82
C LEU A 29 -21.26 5.60 8.65
N THR A 30 -22.40 6.22 8.98
CA THR A 30 -23.26 6.83 7.95
C THR A 30 -22.58 8.06 7.34
N GLY A 31 -22.99 8.47 6.15
CA GLY A 31 -22.42 9.66 5.49
C GLY A 31 -22.45 10.91 6.35
N ARG A 32 -23.56 11.13 7.10
CA ARG A 32 -23.70 12.26 8.03
C ARG A 32 -22.67 12.21 9.17
N LEU A 33 -22.42 11.04 9.73
CA LEU A 33 -21.42 10.84 10.80
C LEU A 33 -19.99 10.99 10.26
N ILE A 34 -19.73 10.58 9.03
CA ILE A 34 -18.45 10.79 8.35
C ILE A 34 -18.18 12.29 8.18
N GLU A 35 -19.16 13.07 7.75
CA GLU A 35 -19.02 14.54 7.66
C GLU A 35 -18.71 15.19 9.01
N GLN A 36 -19.40 14.75 10.06
CA GLN A 36 -19.13 15.23 11.41
C GLN A 36 -17.71 14.87 11.87
N LEU A 37 -17.26 13.65 11.58
CA LEU A 37 -15.89 13.20 11.89
C LEU A 37 -14.87 14.05 11.14
N ASN A 38 -15.09 14.30 9.83
CA ASN A 38 -14.21 15.14 9.01
C ASN A 38 -14.09 16.57 9.59
N LYS A 39 -15.19 17.18 10.00
CA LYS A 39 -15.18 18.50 10.65
C LYS A 39 -14.37 18.51 11.95
N LYS A 40 -14.51 17.46 12.76
CA LYS A 40 -13.75 17.29 14.01
C LYS A 40 -12.26 17.12 13.74
N LEU A 41 -11.89 16.33 12.75
CA LEU A 41 -10.50 16.13 12.34
C LEU A 41 -9.88 17.42 11.81
N HIS A 42 -10.58 18.15 10.93
CA HIS A 42 -10.11 19.45 10.44
C HIS A 42 -9.90 20.45 11.58
N LYS A 43 -10.84 20.54 12.51
CA LYS A 43 -10.70 21.41 13.68
C LYS A 43 -9.49 21.02 14.52
N LEU A 44 -9.33 19.74 14.82
CA LEU A 44 -8.22 19.23 15.64
C LEU A 44 -6.86 19.59 15.03
N PHE A 45 -6.68 19.40 13.72
CA PHE A 45 -5.44 19.73 13.05
C PHE A 45 -5.23 21.25 12.93
N ASN A 46 -6.27 22.02 12.64
CA ASN A 46 -6.18 23.47 12.60
C ASN A 46 -5.79 24.07 13.95
N ASP A 47 -6.31 23.52 15.05
CA ASP A 47 -6.00 24.00 16.41
C ASP A 47 -4.52 23.82 16.77
N ILE A 48 -3.83 22.89 16.13
CA ILE A 48 -2.37 22.67 16.29
C ILE A 48 -1.53 23.23 15.12
N GLY A 49 -2.15 24.05 14.25
CA GLY A 49 -1.46 24.77 13.17
C GLY A 49 -1.22 23.98 11.88
N PHE A 50 -1.91 22.85 11.67
CA PHE A 50 -1.78 22.05 10.45
C PHE A 50 -3.02 22.18 9.55
N LYS A 51 -2.78 22.31 8.25
CA LYS A 51 -3.79 22.14 7.21
C LYS A 51 -3.79 20.70 6.72
N ILE A 52 -4.96 20.06 6.67
CA ILE A 52 -5.13 18.71 6.11
C ILE A 52 -6.16 18.71 5.00
N THR A 53 -6.04 17.75 4.10
CA THR A 53 -7.04 17.39 3.11
C THR A 53 -7.57 16.01 3.46
N ILE A 54 -8.88 15.83 3.50
CA ILE A 54 -9.52 14.56 3.81
C ILE A 54 -10.35 14.12 2.60
N GLU A 55 -10.04 12.94 2.08
CA GLU A 55 -10.91 12.21 1.17
C GLU A 55 -11.67 11.17 1.98
N SER A 56 -12.97 11.15 1.85
CA SER A 56 -13.81 10.25 2.65
C SER A 56 -14.90 9.60 1.82
N ASN A 57 -15.53 8.58 2.38
CA ASN A 57 -16.59 7.79 1.74
C ASN A 57 -16.11 7.09 0.44
N ILE A 58 -14.85 6.70 0.39
CA ILE A 58 -14.23 5.95 -0.71
C ILE A 58 -14.06 4.48 -0.31
N LYS A 59 -14.27 3.59 -1.29
CA LYS A 59 -14.15 2.14 -1.09
C LYS A 59 -12.89 1.57 -1.74
N LEU A 60 -12.31 2.29 -2.69
CA LEU A 60 -11.05 1.96 -3.33
C LEU A 60 -10.05 3.07 -3.04
N VAL A 61 -8.98 2.75 -2.33
CA VAL A 61 -7.99 3.74 -1.89
C VAL A 61 -6.57 3.22 -2.06
N ASN A 62 -5.70 4.11 -2.54
CA ASN A 62 -4.26 3.86 -2.60
C ASN A 62 -3.60 4.46 -1.36
N PHE A 63 -2.92 3.64 -0.58
CA PHE A 63 -2.17 4.08 0.58
C PHE A 63 -0.81 3.41 0.63
N LEU A 64 0.23 4.20 0.61
CA LEU A 64 1.62 3.73 0.51
C LEU A 64 1.80 2.83 -0.72
N ASP A 65 2.20 1.60 -0.50
CA ASP A 65 2.49 0.62 -1.55
C ASP A 65 1.31 -0.30 -1.89
N VAL A 66 0.12 0.00 -1.36
CA VAL A 66 -1.06 -0.88 -1.46
C VAL A 66 -2.28 -0.16 -2.00
N THR A 67 -3.02 -0.82 -2.85
CA THR A 67 -4.41 -0.47 -3.21
C THR A 67 -5.36 -1.33 -2.39
N LEU A 68 -6.15 -0.69 -1.54
CA LEU A 68 -7.17 -1.32 -0.69
C LEU A 68 -8.53 -1.26 -1.38
N ASP A 69 -9.20 -2.39 -1.51
CA ASP A 69 -10.57 -2.52 -2.04
C ASP A 69 -11.50 -3.04 -0.95
N LEU A 70 -12.29 -2.13 -0.38
CA LEU A 70 -13.26 -2.49 0.67
C LEU A 70 -14.47 -3.25 0.12
N THR A 71 -14.79 -3.13 -1.15
CA THR A 71 -15.91 -3.85 -1.77
C THR A 71 -15.61 -5.34 -1.87
N ASN A 72 -14.39 -5.69 -2.25
CA ASN A 72 -13.93 -7.08 -2.38
C ASN A 72 -13.16 -7.58 -1.17
N GLU A 73 -13.00 -6.74 -0.14
CA GLU A 73 -12.22 -7.05 1.07
C GLU A 73 -10.81 -7.55 0.73
N SER A 74 -10.18 -6.90 -0.26
CA SER A 74 -8.88 -7.31 -0.79
C SER A 74 -7.91 -6.14 -0.91
N PHE A 75 -6.63 -6.45 -1.02
CA PHE A 75 -5.59 -5.48 -1.35
C PHE A 75 -4.57 -6.07 -2.31
N LYS A 76 -3.97 -5.20 -3.10
CA LYS A 76 -2.96 -5.53 -4.09
C LYS A 76 -1.82 -4.51 -4.08
N PRO A 77 -0.65 -4.83 -4.65
CA PRO A 77 0.41 -3.84 -4.82
C PRO A 77 -0.08 -2.62 -5.60
N TYR A 78 0.20 -1.42 -5.09
CA TYR A 78 -0.10 -0.18 -5.79
C TYR A 78 1.00 0.16 -6.78
N ARG A 79 0.61 0.47 -8.01
CA ARG A 79 1.47 1.03 -9.04
C ARG A 79 0.84 2.31 -9.58
N LYS A 80 1.61 3.39 -9.58
CA LYS A 80 1.13 4.72 -10.01
C LYS A 80 0.63 4.71 -11.46
N ASN A 81 1.25 3.89 -12.31
CA ASN A 81 0.79 3.61 -13.66
C ASN A 81 0.65 2.10 -13.83
N GLU A 82 -0.60 1.62 -13.87
CA GLU A 82 -0.90 0.18 -13.96
C GLU A 82 -0.46 -0.43 -15.29
N GLU A 83 -0.38 0.37 -16.35
CA GLU A 83 0.06 -0.09 -17.68
C GLU A 83 1.59 -0.13 -17.82
N ALA A 84 2.30 0.61 -16.99
CA ALA A 84 3.76 0.66 -17.06
C ALA A 84 4.39 -0.56 -16.39
N VAL A 85 5.31 -1.20 -17.11
CA VAL A 85 6.12 -2.29 -16.58
C VAL A 85 7.17 -1.71 -15.63
N PRO A 86 7.29 -2.20 -14.38
CA PRO A 86 8.34 -1.77 -13.46
C PRO A 86 9.74 -1.95 -14.05
N VAL A 87 10.67 -1.10 -13.66
CA VAL A 87 12.06 -1.18 -14.12
C VAL A 87 12.94 -1.65 -12.97
N TYR A 88 13.64 -2.75 -13.18
CA TYR A 88 14.61 -3.30 -12.23
C TYR A 88 16.03 -3.22 -12.75
N ILE A 89 17.00 -3.40 -11.85
CA ILE A 89 18.42 -3.45 -12.22
C ILE A 89 18.69 -4.57 -13.22
N ASN A 90 19.39 -4.24 -14.30
CA ASN A 90 19.75 -5.23 -15.32
C ASN A 90 20.74 -6.25 -14.75
N ILE A 91 20.60 -7.51 -15.15
CA ILE A 91 21.47 -8.61 -14.71
C ILE A 91 22.93 -8.39 -15.10
N GLY A 92 23.17 -7.68 -16.20
CA GLY A 92 24.50 -7.29 -16.68
C GLY A 92 25.11 -6.07 -15.99
N SER A 93 24.41 -5.42 -15.06
CA SER A 93 24.91 -4.24 -14.37
C SER A 93 26.01 -4.55 -13.35
N ASN A 94 26.74 -3.52 -12.92
CA ASN A 94 27.84 -3.63 -11.95
C ASN A 94 27.38 -3.75 -10.48
N HIS A 95 26.11 -4.09 -10.23
CA HIS A 95 25.64 -4.35 -8.88
C HIS A 95 26.22 -5.66 -8.32
N PRO A 96 26.35 -5.78 -6.98
CA PRO A 96 26.87 -6.99 -6.35
C PRO A 96 26.14 -8.25 -6.84
N PRO A 97 26.86 -9.36 -7.10
CA PRO A 97 26.26 -10.59 -7.62
C PRO A 97 25.10 -11.13 -6.77
N ASN A 98 25.23 -11.06 -5.43
CA ASN A 98 24.17 -11.49 -4.52
C ASN A 98 22.90 -10.67 -4.65
N THR A 99 23.01 -9.35 -4.83
CA THR A 99 21.86 -8.46 -5.05
C THR A 99 21.09 -8.87 -6.30
N LYS A 100 21.81 -9.17 -7.38
CA LYS A 100 21.20 -9.64 -8.64
C LYS A 100 20.57 -11.02 -8.50
N LYS A 101 21.27 -11.95 -7.84
CA LYS A 101 20.79 -13.30 -7.62
C LYS A 101 19.50 -13.34 -6.79
N ASP A 102 19.42 -12.50 -5.76
CA ASP A 102 18.30 -12.51 -4.82
C ASP A 102 17.10 -11.66 -5.29
N LEU A 103 17.28 -10.84 -6.33
CA LEU A 103 16.25 -9.88 -6.78
C LEU A 103 14.90 -10.54 -7.10
N PRO A 104 14.80 -11.65 -7.88
CA PRO A 104 13.52 -12.29 -8.16
C PRO A 104 12.80 -12.76 -6.89
N LYS A 105 13.55 -13.32 -5.93
CA LYS A 105 13.01 -13.74 -4.64
C LYS A 105 12.52 -12.56 -3.80
N MET A 106 13.27 -11.48 -3.77
CA MET A 106 12.89 -10.25 -3.04
C MET A 106 11.61 -9.63 -3.61
N ILE A 107 11.49 -9.56 -4.93
CA ILE A 107 10.27 -9.07 -5.60
C ILE A 107 9.10 -9.99 -5.30
N GLY A 108 9.27 -11.31 -5.43
CA GLY A 108 8.23 -12.29 -5.14
C GLY A 108 7.71 -12.17 -3.70
N LYS A 109 8.62 -12.05 -2.74
CA LYS A 109 8.25 -11.83 -1.33
C LYS A 109 7.47 -10.51 -1.15
N ARG A 110 7.96 -9.41 -1.73
CA ARG A 110 7.29 -8.11 -1.62
C ARG A 110 5.89 -8.13 -2.24
N VAL A 111 5.74 -8.67 -3.44
CA VAL A 111 4.43 -8.79 -4.11
C VAL A 111 3.48 -9.68 -3.31
N SER A 112 3.99 -10.76 -2.70
CA SER A 112 3.20 -11.62 -1.81
C SER A 112 2.73 -10.88 -0.56
N ASP A 113 3.62 -10.15 0.10
CA ASP A 113 3.31 -9.37 1.30
C ASP A 113 2.27 -8.26 1.01
N LEU A 114 2.26 -7.72 -0.21
CA LEU A 114 1.33 -6.67 -0.67
C LEU A 114 0.07 -7.22 -1.35
N SER A 115 -0.13 -8.52 -1.36
CA SER A 115 -1.31 -9.18 -1.92
C SER A 115 -2.13 -9.85 -0.81
N SER A 116 -3.44 -9.59 -0.78
CA SER A 116 -4.32 -10.10 0.27
C SER A 116 -4.50 -11.62 0.26
N SER A 117 -4.22 -12.25 -0.88
CA SER A 117 -4.32 -13.71 -1.06
C SER A 117 -3.41 -14.20 -2.18
N HIS A 118 -3.21 -15.52 -2.25
CA HIS A 118 -2.50 -16.15 -3.35
C HIS A 118 -3.16 -15.86 -4.71
N GLU A 119 -4.47 -15.80 -4.75
CA GLU A 119 -5.23 -15.48 -5.96
C GLU A 119 -4.94 -14.06 -6.47
N VAL A 120 -4.84 -13.08 -5.57
CA VAL A 120 -4.44 -11.71 -5.91
C VAL A 120 -3.01 -11.70 -6.44
N PHE A 121 -2.08 -12.40 -5.78
CA PHE A 121 -0.71 -12.55 -6.27
C PHE A 121 -0.66 -13.13 -7.70
N GLU A 122 -1.44 -14.18 -7.98
CA GLU A 122 -1.49 -14.80 -9.30
C GLU A 122 -1.96 -13.83 -10.40
N ARG A 123 -2.86 -12.93 -10.09
CA ARG A 123 -3.32 -11.88 -11.03
C ARG A 123 -2.27 -10.79 -11.25
N GLU A 124 -1.47 -10.47 -10.24
CA GLU A 124 -0.50 -9.38 -10.29
C GLU A 124 0.90 -9.80 -10.80
N LYS A 125 1.25 -11.09 -10.71
CA LYS A 125 2.63 -11.57 -10.96
C LYS A 125 3.17 -11.31 -12.37
N ASP A 126 2.31 -11.30 -13.39
CA ASP A 126 2.75 -11.31 -14.79
C ASP A 126 3.52 -10.05 -15.17
N ILE A 127 3.10 -8.89 -14.68
CA ILE A 127 3.80 -7.62 -14.96
C ILE A 127 5.19 -7.58 -14.29
N TYR A 128 5.34 -8.18 -13.13
CA TYR A 128 6.64 -8.29 -12.44
C TYR A 128 7.55 -9.30 -13.12
N ASN A 129 7.01 -10.41 -13.62
CA ASN A 129 7.75 -11.37 -14.43
C ASN A 129 8.22 -10.75 -15.75
N GLN A 130 7.38 -9.92 -16.39
CA GLN A 130 7.78 -9.18 -17.57
C GLN A 130 8.91 -8.19 -17.25
N ALA A 131 8.83 -7.48 -16.13
CA ALA A 131 9.86 -6.56 -15.66
C ALA A 131 11.20 -7.28 -15.45
N LEU A 132 11.19 -8.46 -14.84
CA LEU A 132 12.38 -9.29 -14.66
C LEU A 132 12.95 -9.77 -16.01
N ALA A 133 12.11 -10.22 -16.92
CA ALA A 133 12.54 -10.63 -18.26
C ALA A 133 13.18 -9.46 -19.02
N ASN A 134 12.59 -8.26 -18.95
CA ASN A 134 13.16 -7.05 -19.56
C ASN A 134 14.53 -6.68 -18.97
N ALA A 135 14.76 -6.98 -17.70
CA ALA A 135 16.05 -6.79 -17.02
C ALA A 135 17.06 -7.93 -17.23
N GLY A 136 16.70 -8.96 -18.01
CA GLY A 136 17.57 -10.08 -18.37
C GLY A 136 17.53 -11.28 -17.43
N TYR A 137 16.62 -11.33 -16.47
CA TYR A 137 16.44 -12.48 -15.57
C TYR A 137 15.60 -13.57 -16.23
N LYS A 138 15.99 -14.82 -16.01
CA LYS A 138 15.23 -16.00 -16.44
C LYS A 138 14.25 -16.49 -15.39
N ASP A 139 14.50 -16.14 -14.13
CA ASP A 139 13.67 -16.53 -12.99
C ASP A 139 12.38 -15.73 -12.96
N LYS A 140 11.33 -16.41 -12.51
CA LYS A 140 10.01 -15.81 -12.26
C LYS A 140 9.79 -15.66 -10.76
N ILE A 141 8.94 -14.71 -10.37
CA ILE A 141 8.56 -14.56 -8.96
C ILE A 141 7.69 -15.72 -8.52
N GLN A 142 7.82 -16.06 -7.24
CA GLN A 142 7.05 -17.11 -6.58
C GLN A 142 6.26 -16.52 -5.41
N TYR A 143 5.13 -17.13 -5.10
CA TYR A 143 4.34 -16.77 -3.95
C TYR A 143 4.98 -17.26 -2.65
N PHE A 144 5.05 -16.39 -1.68
CA PHE A 144 5.46 -16.70 -0.30
C PHE A 144 4.28 -16.38 0.61
N ASP A 145 3.75 -17.39 1.30
CA ASP A 145 2.66 -17.17 2.24
C ASP A 145 3.16 -16.32 3.42
N PRO A 146 2.59 -15.11 3.62
CA PRO A 146 3.02 -14.22 4.71
C PRO A 146 2.74 -14.78 6.11
N ASN A 147 1.87 -15.80 6.21
CA ASN A 147 1.45 -16.40 7.48
C ASN A 147 2.28 -17.63 7.88
N ILE A 148 3.25 -17.99 7.09
CA ILE A 148 4.17 -19.13 7.37
C ILE A 148 5.54 -18.63 7.84
#